data_3ef10f70b19b9a75fe66225669d49df1
#
_entry.id   3ef10f70b19b9a75fe66225669d49df1
#
_cell.length_a   1.000
_cell.length_b   1.000
_cell.length_c   1.000
_cell.angle_alpha   90.00
_cell.angle_beta   90.00
_cell.angle_gamma   90.00
#
_symmetry.space_group_name_H-M   'P 1'
#
loop_
_entity.id
_entity.type
_entity.pdbx_description
1 polymer ?
#
loop_
_entity_poly.entity_id
_entity_poly.type
_entity_poly.pdbx_seq_one_letter_code
_entity_poly.pdbx_strand_id
1 'polypeptide(L)'
;MIPSPSKKDEYKKIYTEARPNLLKLAKELYIDDISDNFFLEVVIPLSDYLNSFKEKNIPYLIGLTGGQGSGKTTLSIFIQQILKDIFKKRTVGFSIDDIYKTKEERDKAARNIHPLCSVRGVPGTHDIELGTNTIDSLFDAQPSAYTYIPSFSKILDKHFPKENWKKYKGRPDFIFFDAWCGGAK
;
A
#
# COMPACT_ATOMS: atom_id res chain seq x y z
N MET A 1 -17.71 -1.03 -14.44
CA MET A 1 -17.87 -0.68 -15.90
C MET A 1 -17.25 -1.81 -16.69
N ILE A 2 -17.99 -2.47 -17.60
CA ILE A 2 -17.46 -3.56 -18.44
C ILE A 2 -16.60 -2.91 -19.54
N PRO A 3 -15.32 -3.28 -19.70
CA PRO A 3 -14.47 -2.69 -20.71
C PRO A 3 -14.95 -3.02 -22.13
N SER A 4 -14.76 -2.10 -23.07
CA SER A 4 -15.04 -2.32 -24.48
C SER A 4 -14.21 -3.47 -25.07
N PRO A 5 -14.59 -4.09 -26.18
CA PRO A 5 -13.79 -5.16 -26.81
C PRO A 5 -12.33 -4.75 -27.06
N SER A 6 -12.09 -3.52 -27.55
CA SER A 6 -10.74 -3.00 -27.79
C SER A 6 -9.91 -2.87 -26.51
N LYS A 7 -10.53 -2.49 -25.40
CA LYS A 7 -9.87 -2.43 -24.08
C LYS A 7 -9.52 -3.83 -23.57
N LYS A 8 -10.36 -4.83 -23.82
CA LYS A 8 -10.05 -6.22 -23.42
C LYS A 8 -8.79 -6.75 -24.12
N ASP A 9 -8.62 -6.45 -25.37
CA ASP A 9 -7.42 -6.88 -26.13
C ASP A 9 -6.17 -6.13 -25.66
N GLU A 10 -6.29 -4.85 -25.30
CA GLU A 10 -5.23 -4.06 -24.67
C GLU A 10 -4.83 -4.68 -23.32
N TYR A 11 -5.79 -5.03 -22.46
CA TYR A 11 -5.51 -5.65 -21.16
C TYR A 11 -4.84 -7.02 -21.28
N LYS A 12 -5.20 -7.83 -22.30
CA LYS A 12 -4.49 -9.08 -22.59
C LYS A 12 -3.02 -8.83 -22.96
N LYS A 13 -2.72 -7.80 -23.75
CA LYS A 13 -1.33 -7.43 -24.09
C LYS A 13 -0.56 -7.02 -22.84
N ILE A 14 -1.14 -6.14 -22.01
CA ILE A 14 -0.56 -5.71 -20.72
C ILE A 14 -0.30 -6.95 -19.85
N TYR A 15 -1.28 -7.86 -19.75
CA TYR A 15 -1.12 -9.07 -18.95
C TYR A 15 0.02 -9.95 -19.47
N THR A 16 0.10 -10.17 -20.76
CA THR A 16 1.16 -11.00 -21.37
C THR A 16 2.55 -10.43 -21.04
N GLU A 17 2.72 -9.11 -21.12
CA GLU A 17 3.98 -8.44 -20.79
C GLU A 17 4.30 -8.53 -19.29
N ALA A 18 3.33 -8.27 -18.43
CA ALA A 18 3.53 -8.19 -16.99
C ALA A 18 3.56 -9.56 -16.29
N ARG A 19 2.97 -10.61 -16.90
CA ARG A 19 2.74 -11.92 -16.30
C ARG A 19 3.96 -12.53 -15.58
N PRO A 20 5.18 -12.52 -16.16
CA PRO A 20 6.33 -13.10 -15.47
C PRO A 20 6.61 -12.44 -14.11
N ASN A 21 6.54 -11.10 -14.04
CA ASN A 21 6.77 -10.34 -12.81
C ASN A 21 5.61 -10.54 -11.81
N LEU A 22 4.37 -10.61 -12.30
CA LEU A 22 3.19 -10.83 -11.45
C LEU A 22 3.23 -12.22 -10.80
N LEU A 23 3.59 -13.27 -11.55
CA LEU A 23 3.70 -14.61 -10.99
C LEU A 23 4.89 -14.75 -10.03
N LYS A 24 6.01 -14.08 -10.30
CA LYS A 24 7.13 -14.01 -9.37
C LYS A 24 6.68 -13.35 -8.07
N LEU A 25 6.00 -12.21 -8.16
CA LEU A 25 5.48 -11.47 -7.02
C LEU A 25 4.44 -12.28 -6.23
N ALA A 26 3.55 -13.02 -6.90
CA ALA A 26 2.60 -13.93 -6.26
C ALA A 26 3.32 -14.96 -5.38
N LYS A 27 4.40 -15.58 -5.89
CA LYS A 27 5.21 -16.52 -5.13
C LYS A 27 5.88 -15.87 -3.91
N GLU A 28 6.42 -14.66 -4.06
CA GLU A 28 7.01 -13.89 -2.94
C GLU A 28 5.97 -13.55 -1.86
N LEU A 29 4.69 -13.44 -2.25
CA LEU A 29 3.55 -13.22 -1.34
C LEU A 29 2.93 -14.53 -0.83
N TYR A 30 3.53 -15.69 -1.12
CA TYR A 30 3.01 -17.02 -0.75
C TYR A 30 1.60 -17.29 -1.28
N ILE A 31 1.32 -16.85 -2.51
CA ILE A 31 0.05 -17.10 -3.20
C ILE A 31 0.32 -18.14 -4.29
N ASP A 32 -0.12 -19.37 -4.05
CA ASP A 32 0.16 -20.51 -4.93
C ASP A 32 -0.78 -20.57 -6.14
N ASP A 33 -2.04 -20.15 -5.95
CA ASP A 33 -3.05 -20.14 -7.00
C ASP A 33 -3.70 -18.76 -7.11
N ILE A 34 -3.47 -18.10 -8.24
CA ILE A 34 -4.07 -16.81 -8.56
C ILE A 34 -4.60 -16.84 -9.99
N SER A 35 -5.90 -16.58 -10.13
CA SER A 35 -6.57 -16.61 -11.43
C SER A 35 -6.05 -15.51 -12.37
N ASP A 36 -5.82 -15.86 -13.63
CA ASP A 36 -5.52 -14.89 -14.69
C ASP A 36 -6.64 -13.84 -14.82
N ASN A 37 -7.89 -14.22 -14.55
CA ASN A 37 -9.04 -13.30 -14.56
C ASN A 37 -8.92 -12.21 -13.48
N PHE A 38 -8.32 -12.51 -12.32
CA PHE A 38 -8.09 -11.48 -11.30
C PHE A 38 -7.22 -10.34 -11.85
N PHE A 39 -6.19 -10.67 -12.61
CA PHE A 39 -5.36 -9.64 -13.24
C PHE A 39 -6.09 -8.93 -14.36
N LEU A 40 -6.78 -9.65 -15.24
CA LEU A 40 -7.44 -9.08 -16.41
C LEU A 40 -8.68 -8.26 -16.08
N GLU A 41 -9.42 -8.62 -15.02
CA GLU A 41 -10.71 -8.01 -14.70
C GLU A 41 -10.63 -7.04 -13.51
N VAL A 42 -9.57 -7.10 -12.71
CA VAL A 42 -9.44 -6.26 -11.51
C VAL A 42 -8.15 -5.44 -11.53
N VAL A 43 -6.98 -6.09 -11.49
CA VAL A 43 -5.71 -5.39 -11.28
C VAL A 43 -5.38 -4.44 -12.43
N ILE A 44 -5.41 -4.94 -13.67
CA ILE A 44 -5.06 -4.15 -14.85
C ILE A 44 -6.06 -3.03 -15.10
N PRO A 45 -7.40 -3.25 -15.06
CA PRO A 45 -8.38 -2.17 -15.19
C PRO A 45 -8.22 -1.08 -14.14
N LEU A 46 -7.96 -1.42 -12.88
CA LEU A 46 -7.71 -0.43 -11.82
C LEU A 46 -6.41 0.33 -12.06
N SER A 47 -5.36 -0.36 -12.51
CA SER A 47 -4.07 0.27 -12.82
C SER A 47 -4.21 1.25 -14.01
N ASP A 48 -4.93 0.86 -15.06
CA ASP A 48 -5.23 1.71 -16.22
C ASP A 48 -6.07 2.93 -15.81
N TYR A 49 -7.07 2.73 -14.94
CA TYR A 49 -7.86 3.83 -14.39
C TYR A 49 -6.98 4.83 -13.61
N LEU A 50 -6.11 4.35 -12.73
CA LEU A 50 -5.18 5.22 -11.99
C LEU A 50 -4.20 5.91 -12.94
N ASN A 51 -3.68 5.20 -13.94
CA ASN A 51 -2.81 5.79 -14.96
C ASN A 51 -3.49 6.91 -15.77
N SER A 52 -4.83 6.88 -15.89
CA SER A 52 -5.58 7.92 -16.58
C SER A 52 -5.68 9.24 -15.79
N PHE A 53 -5.25 9.28 -14.53
CA PHE A 53 -5.26 10.50 -13.74
C PHE A 53 -4.28 11.51 -14.33
N LYS A 54 -4.71 12.77 -14.40
CA LYS A 54 -3.88 13.84 -14.95
C LYS A 54 -2.61 13.98 -14.11
N GLU A 55 -1.50 14.16 -14.78
CA GLU A 55 -0.24 14.46 -14.09
C GLU A 55 -0.37 15.73 -13.26
N LYS A 56 0.10 15.69 -12.04
CA LYS A 56 0.14 16.79 -11.09
C LYS A 56 1.55 16.92 -10.52
N ASN A 57 1.86 18.12 -10.05
CA ASN A 57 3.12 18.35 -9.32
C ASN A 57 3.14 17.77 -7.90
N ILE A 58 2.07 17.09 -7.50
CA ILE A 58 1.91 16.44 -6.19
C ILE A 58 1.44 14.99 -6.39
N PRO A 59 1.82 14.04 -5.51
CA PRO A 59 1.38 12.67 -5.56
C PRO A 59 -0.14 12.52 -5.44
N TYR A 60 -0.67 11.42 -5.96
CA TYR A 60 -2.00 10.95 -5.59
C TYR A 60 -1.90 10.03 -4.38
N LEU A 61 -2.66 10.31 -3.33
CA LEU A 61 -2.85 9.41 -2.19
C LEU A 61 -4.03 8.49 -2.47
N ILE A 62 -3.77 7.20 -2.56
CA ILE A 62 -4.74 6.15 -2.83
C ILE A 62 -4.99 5.38 -1.53
N GLY A 63 -6.18 5.58 -0.94
CA GLY A 63 -6.62 4.83 0.22
C GLY A 63 -7.32 3.52 -0.20
N LEU A 64 -6.88 2.39 0.35
CA LEU A 64 -7.58 1.11 0.24
C LEU A 64 -8.19 0.76 1.59
N THR A 65 -9.50 0.59 1.63
CA THR A 65 -10.19 0.21 2.86
C THR A 65 -10.99 -1.08 2.67
N GLY A 66 -11.11 -1.87 3.72
CA GLY A 66 -11.85 -3.12 3.70
C GLY A 66 -11.46 -4.01 4.88
N GLY A 67 -12.22 -5.06 5.13
CA GLY A 67 -12.01 -5.98 6.26
C GLY A 67 -10.62 -6.64 6.26
N GLN A 68 -10.23 -7.15 7.41
CA GLN A 68 -9.01 -7.97 7.52
C GLN A 68 -9.14 -9.22 6.65
N GLY A 69 -8.04 -9.64 6.01
CA GLY A 69 -8.05 -10.80 5.13
C GLY A 69 -8.72 -10.59 3.76
N SER A 70 -9.23 -9.39 3.44
CA SER A 70 -9.90 -9.11 2.15
C SER A 70 -8.94 -8.92 0.95
N GLY A 71 -7.62 -9.07 1.14
CA GLY A 71 -6.63 -8.98 0.07
C GLY A 71 -6.21 -7.56 -0.31
N LYS A 72 -6.53 -6.53 0.48
CA LYS A 72 -6.17 -5.11 0.20
C LYS A 72 -4.69 -4.92 -0.11
N THR A 73 -3.83 -5.41 0.77
CA THR A 73 -2.38 -5.27 0.62
C THR A 73 -1.90 -5.99 -0.63
N THR A 74 -2.41 -7.19 -0.89
CA THR A 74 -2.11 -7.96 -2.10
C THR A 74 -2.53 -7.20 -3.37
N LEU A 75 -3.76 -6.69 -3.40
CA LEU A 75 -4.27 -5.89 -4.51
C LEU A 75 -3.42 -4.64 -4.74
N SER A 76 -3.09 -3.92 -3.66
CA SER A 76 -2.21 -2.73 -3.71
C SER A 76 -0.86 -3.05 -4.34
N ILE A 77 -0.22 -4.14 -3.91
CA ILE A 77 1.09 -4.56 -4.40
C ILE A 77 1.04 -4.88 -5.90
N PHE A 78 0.03 -5.62 -6.37
CA PHE A 78 -0.12 -5.92 -7.79
C PHE A 78 -0.41 -4.69 -8.65
N ILE A 79 -1.27 -3.78 -8.18
CA ILE A 79 -1.52 -2.50 -8.87
C ILE A 79 -0.22 -1.70 -8.98
N GLN A 80 0.53 -1.57 -7.89
CA GLN A 80 1.82 -0.86 -7.88
C GLN A 80 2.81 -1.50 -8.87
N GLN A 81 2.83 -2.83 -8.97
CA GLN A 81 3.71 -3.52 -9.93
C GLN A 81 3.34 -3.19 -11.38
N ILE A 82 2.05 -3.21 -11.74
CA ILE A 82 1.58 -2.82 -13.08
C ILE A 82 1.88 -1.35 -13.37
N LEU A 83 1.59 -0.45 -12.44
CA LEU A 83 1.88 0.98 -12.58
C LEU A 83 3.37 1.22 -12.84
N LYS A 84 4.24 0.51 -12.14
CA LYS A 84 5.70 0.61 -12.30
C LYS A 84 6.18 0.01 -13.63
N ASP A 85 5.80 -1.23 -13.92
CA ASP A 85 6.40 -1.99 -15.03
C ASP A 85 5.84 -1.56 -16.38
N ILE A 86 4.55 -1.31 -16.47
CA ILE A 86 3.85 -1.00 -17.71
C ILE A 86 3.74 0.51 -17.91
N PHE A 87 3.20 1.21 -16.91
CA PHE A 87 2.91 2.65 -17.03
C PHE A 87 4.06 3.55 -16.59
N LYS A 88 5.20 2.98 -16.14
CA LYS A 88 6.41 3.69 -15.71
C LYS A 88 6.16 4.71 -14.60
N LYS A 89 5.13 4.51 -13.80
CA LYS A 89 4.79 5.37 -12.67
C LYS A 89 5.58 4.98 -11.43
N ARG A 90 5.92 5.97 -10.64
CA ARG A 90 6.64 5.81 -9.38
C ARG A 90 5.65 5.62 -8.25
N THR A 91 5.70 4.49 -7.60
CA THR A 91 4.74 4.13 -6.54
C THR A 91 5.43 3.76 -5.25
N VAL A 92 4.77 4.02 -4.14
CA VAL A 92 5.15 3.57 -2.81
C VAL A 92 3.90 3.24 -2.02
N GLY A 93 3.96 2.25 -1.13
CA GLY A 93 2.83 1.90 -0.28
C GLY A 93 3.29 1.42 1.09
N PHE A 94 2.42 1.63 2.08
CA PHE A 94 2.50 1.08 3.43
C PHE A 94 1.09 0.95 4.03
N SER A 95 1.00 0.26 5.14
CA SER A 95 -0.27 -0.09 5.78
C SER A 95 -0.43 0.63 7.12
N ILE A 96 -1.67 0.75 7.57
CA ILE A 96 -1.96 1.13 8.97
C ILE A 96 -1.30 0.17 9.97
N ASP A 97 -1.08 -1.08 9.57
CA ASP A 97 -0.39 -2.07 10.39
C ASP A 97 1.12 -1.79 10.54
N ASP A 98 1.71 -0.96 9.69
CA ASP A 98 3.11 -0.56 9.76
C ASP A 98 3.34 0.59 10.75
N ILE A 99 2.28 1.21 11.27
CA ILE A 99 2.34 2.36 12.16
C ILE A 99 1.69 2.08 13.53
N TYR A 100 1.74 0.85 14.04
CA TYR A 100 1.31 0.59 15.41
C TYR A 100 2.18 1.35 16.42
N LYS A 101 1.56 1.84 17.48
CA LYS A 101 2.28 2.30 18.67
C LYS A 101 3.08 1.16 19.30
N THR A 102 4.14 1.49 20.01
CA THR A 102 4.90 0.53 20.80
C THR A 102 4.03 -0.14 21.87
N LYS A 103 4.49 -1.28 22.39
CA LYS A 103 3.77 -1.98 23.47
C LYS A 103 3.60 -1.09 24.70
N GLU A 104 4.65 -0.34 25.07
CA GLU A 104 4.66 0.58 26.21
C GLU A 104 3.62 1.70 26.03
N GLU A 105 3.53 2.31 24.84
CA GLU A 105 2.55 3.35 24.53
C GLU A 105 1.13 2.79 24.56
N ARG A 106 0.91 1.59 24.04
CA ARG A 106 -0.39 0.92 24.07
C ARG A 106 -0.80 0.56 25.49
N ASP A 107 0.11 0.08 26.34
CA ASP A 107 -0.15 -0.21 27.74
C ASP A 107 -0.45 1.06 28.54
N LYS A 108 0.21 2.18 28.21
CA LYS A 108 -0.13 3.50 28.77
C LYS A 108 -1.54 3.93 28.34
N ALA A 109 -1.89 3.77 27.07
CA ALA A 109 -3.22 4.05 26.55
C ALA A 109 -4.28 3.14 27.21
N ALA A 110 -3.94 1.88 27.45
CA ALA A 110 -4.83 0.92 28.11
C ALA A 110 -5.18 1.35 29.54
N ARG A 111 -4.23 1.92 30.28
CA ARG A 111 -4.47 2.44 31.63
C ARG A 111 -5.25 3.76 31.66
N ASN A 112 -5.04 4.62 30.66
CA ASN A 112 -5.55 6.00 30.69
C ASN A 112 -6.81 6.22 29.86
N ILE A 113 -7.09 5.36 28.87
CA ILE A 113 -8.19 5.53 27.91
C ILE A 113 -9.14 4.33 27.97
N HIS A 114 -8.68 3.15 27.56
CA HIS A 114 -9.52 1.95 27.53
C HIS A 114 -8.67 0.68 27.54
N PRO A 115 -9.00 -0.38 28.33
CA PRO A 115 -8.20 -1.61 28.41
C PRO A 115 -7.92 -2.29 27.07
N LEU A 116 -8.80 -2.18 26.10
CA LEU A 116 -8.60 -2.73 24.74
C LEU A 116 -7.41 -2.10 24.00
N CYS A 117 -6.93 -0.93 24.40
CA CYS A 117 -5.76 -0.31 23.78
C CYS A 117 -4.45 -1.10 24.04
N SER A 118 -4.44 -2.08 24.94
CA SER A 118 -3.28 -2.97 25.15
C SER A 118 -3.02 -3.89 23.96
N VAL A 119 -4.05 -4.23 23.18
CA VAL A 119 -3.95 -5.09 22.01
C VAL A 119 -3.90 -4.25 20.73
N ARG A 120 -3.29 -4.79 19.68
CA ARG A 120 -3.27 -4.16 18.35
C ARG A 120 -4.63 -4.30 17.66
N GLY A 121 -4.91 -3.36 16.74
CA GLY A 121 -6.07 -3.43 15.85
C GLY A 121 -7.28 -2.62 16.30
N VAL A 122 -7.28 -2.06 17.52
CA VAL A 122 -8.37 -1.15 17.93
C VAL A 122 -7.99 0.32 17.64
N PRO A 123 -8.98 1.22 17.47
CA PRO A 123 -8.74 2.65 17.34
C PRO A 123 -7.88 3.17 18.51
N GLY A 124 -6.96 4.10 18.23
CA GLY A 124 -6.04 4.66 19.23
C GLY A 124 -4.74 3.87 19.42
N THR A 125 -4.59 2.68 18.80
CA THR A 125 -3.36 1.86 18.91
C THR A 125 -2.37 2.09 17.77
N HIS A 126 -2.68 3.00 16.86
CA HIS A 126 -1.81 3.39 15.74
C HIS A 126 -1.15 4.75 16.02
N ASP A 127 0.07 4.90 15.57
CA ASP A 127 0.81 6.16 15.56
C ASP A 127 0.44 6.96 14.31
N ILE A 128 -0.65 7.71 14.42
CA ILE A 128 -1.19 8.52 13.32
C ILE A 128 -0.20 9.63 12.93
N GLU A 129 0.54 10.18 13.91
CA GLU A 129 1.55 11.20 13.65
C GLU A 129 2.68 10.64 12.76
N LEU A 130 3.19 9.44 13.07
CA LEU A 130 4.16 8.76 12.23
C LEU A 130 3.64 8.53 10.81
N GLY A 131 2.37 8.08 10.69
CA GLY A 131 1.73 7.86 9.39
C GLY A 131 1.61 9.15 8.58
N THR A 132 1.10 10.21 9.19
CA THR A 132 0.93 11.53 8.56
C THR A 132 2.27 12.12 8.14
N ASN A 133 3.25 12.14 9.05
CA ASN A 133 4.60 12.64 8.75
C ASN A 133 5.28 11.86 7.61
N THR A 134 5.01 10.55 7.50
CA THR A 134 5.53 9.74 6.39
C THR A 134 4.90 10.15 5.06
N ILE A 135 3.57 10.34 5.04
CA ILE A 135 2.83 10.80 3.86
C ILE A 135 3.31 12.19 3.45
N ASP A 136 3.37 13.15 4.37
CA ASP A 136 3.83 14.52 4.12
C ASP A 136 5.26 14.55 3.58
N SER A 137 6.16 13.73 4.16
CA SER A 137 7.53 13.58 3.67
C SER A 137 7.60 13.06 2.23
N LEU A 138 6.65 12.20 1.82
CA LEU A 138 6.58 11.73 0.43
C LEU A 138 6.02 12.80 -0.52
N PHE A 139 5.06 13.61 -0.05
CA PHE A 139 4.51 14.74 -0.82
C PHE A 139 5.56 15.80 -1.11
N ASP A 140 6.40 16.11 -0.10
CA ASP A 140 7.39 17.20 -0.15
C ASP A 140 8.79 16.75 -0.59
N ALA A 141 8.96 15.46 -0.88
CA ALA A 141 10.27 14.89 -1.17
C ALA A 141 10.96 15.55 -2.37
N GLN A 142 12.17 16.04 -2.15
CA GLN A 142 13.05 16.49 -3.21
C GLN A 142 13.61 15.29 -4.00
N PRO A 143 14.02 15.45 -5.27
CA PRO A 143 14.44 14.32 -6.12
C PRO A 143 15.55 13.45 -5.53
N SER A 144 16.46 14.03 -4.74
CA SER A 144 17.58 13.32 -4.10
C SER A 144 17.28 12.85 -2.68
N ALA A 145 16.18 13.31 -2.07
CA ALA A 145 15.82 12.98 -0.70
C ALA A 145 15.32 11.55 -0.55
N TYR A 146 15.48 10.99 0.63
CA TYR A 146 14.94 9.68 1.00
C TYR A 146 13.88 9.82 2.09
N THR A 147 12.72 9.19 1.87
CA THR A 147 11.72 8.96 2.90
C THR A 147 11.82 7.54 3.40
N TYR A 148 11.86 7.37 4.73
CA TYR A 148 11.86 6.07 5.38
C TYR A 148 10.42 5.62 5.60
N ILE A 149 10.05 4.48 5.03
CA ILE A 149 8.70 3.92 5.13
C ILE A 149 8.62 3.06 6.39
N PRO A 150 7.72 3.36 7.34
CA PRO A 150 7.59 2.59 8.57
C PRO A 150 7.41 1.10 8.33
N SER A 151 7.92 0.30 9.23
CA SER A 151 7.73 -1.13 9.21
C SER A 151 7.64 -1.68 10.63
N PHE A 152 6.61 -2.48 10.91
CA PHE A 152 6.31 -3.03 12.21
C PHE A 152 6.32 -4.56 12.20
N SER A 153 7.03 -5.15 13.14
CA SER A 153 7.04 -6.60 13.34
C SER A 153 5.90 -7.03 14.27
N LYS A 154 4.89 -7.68 13.70
CA LYS A 154 3.79 -8.24 14.51
C LYS A 154 4.25 -9.37 15.45
N ILE A 155 5.33 -10.06 15.11
CA ILE A 155 5.92 -11.15 15.91
C ILE A 155 6.64 -10.56 17.12
N LEU A 156 7.49 -9.55 16.90
CA LEU A 156 8.27 -8.90 17.95
C LEU A 156 7.50 -7.81 18.70
N ASP A 157 6.28 -7.47 18.22
CA ASP A 157 5.40 -6.43 18.75
C ASP A 157 6.07 -5.05 18.87
N LYS A 158 6.93 -4.72 17.89
CA LYS A 158 7.69 -3.46 17.83
C LYS A 158 8.05 -3.07 16.40
N HIS A 159 8.39 -1.81 16.20
CA HIS A 159 8.99 -1.38 14.94
C HIS A 159 10.33 -2.07 14.69
N PHE A 160 10.61 -2.37 13.42
CA PHE A 160 11.99 -2.66 13.02
C PHE A 160 12.86 -1.42 13.26
N PRO A 161 14.18 -1.60 13.52
CA PRO A 161 15.12 -0.48 13.55
C PRO A 161 15.01 0.36 12.28
N LYS A 162 15.07 1.69 12.40
CA LYS A 162 14.81 2.63 11.28
C LYS A 162 15.77 2.41 10.11
N GLU A 163 16.96 1.94 10.34
CA GLU A 163 17.93 1.53 9.31
C GLU A 163 17.43 0.39 8.40
N ASN A 164 16.51 -0.44 8.92
CA ASN A 164 15.90 -1.56 8.20
C ASN A 164 14.59 -1.17 7.51
N TRP A 165 14.15 0.07 7.67
CA TRP A 165 12.97 0.55 6.97
C TRP A 165 13.26 0.73 5.48
N LYS A 166 12.26 0.43 4.65
CA LYS A 166 12.37 0.67 3.21
C LYS A 166 12.63 2.14 2.94
N LYS A 167 13.67 2.44 2.16
CA LYS A 167 14.00 3.81 1.71
C LYS A 167 13.37 4.06 0.36
N TYR A 168 12.60 5.12 0.25
CA TYR A 168 12.03 5.58 -1.00
C TYR A 168 12.69 6.89 -1.41
N LYS A 169 13.21 6.97 -2.65
CA LYS A 169 13.96 8.14 -3.15
C LYS A 169 13.07 9.08 -3.94
N GLY A 170 13.03 10.34 -3.55
CA GLY A 170 12.29 11.41 -4.22
C GLY A 170 10.77 11.27 -4.08
N ARG A 171 10.03 12.01 -4.91
CA ARG A 171 8.58 12.09 -4.88
C ARG A 171 7.96 10.97 -5.72
N PRO A 172 6.97 10.20 -5.23
CA PRO A 172 6.21 9.25 -6.02
C PRO A 172 5.13 9.94 -6.88
N ASP A 173 4.57 9.24 -7.87
CA ASP A 173 3.33 9.63 -8.55
C ASP A 173 2.11 9.19 -7.72
N PHE A 174 2.21 8.02 -7.07
CA PHE A 174 1.15 7.46 -6.26
C PHE A 174 1.68 6.96 -4.92
N ILE A 175 0.98 7.31 -3.83
CA ILE A 175 1.16 6.78 -2.48
C ILE A 175 -0.03 5.88 -2.19
N PHE A 176 0.21 4.61 -1.86
CA PHE A 176 -0.83 3.67 -1.47
C PHE A 176 -0.83 3.49 0.04
N PHE A 177 -1.97 3.74 0.67
CA PHE A 177 -2.17 3.52 2.09
C PHE A 177 -3.32 2.56 2.31
N ASP A 178 -3.05 1.37 2.83
CA ASP A 178 -4.11 0.42 3.14
C ASP A 178 -4.46 0.42 4.64
N ALA A 179 -5.77 0.40 4.91
CA ALA A 179 -6.30 0.39 6.26
C ALA A 179 -7.63 -0.36 6.33
N TRP A 180 -7.89 -1.02 7.45
CA TRP A 180 -9.20 -1.63 7.69
C TRP A 180 -10.28 -0.59 8.04
N CYS A 181 -9.87 0.57 8.58
CA CYS A 181 -10.74 1.67 9.00
C CYS A 181 -10.46 2.96 8.20
N GLY A 182 -9.89 2.87 7.00
CA GLY A 182 -9.59 4.04 6.18
C GLY A 182 -10.85 4.85 5.88
N GLY A 183 -10.80 6.18 6.14
CA GLY A 183 -11.93 7.09 5.96
C GLY A 183 -12.96 7.08 7.10
N ALA A 184 -12.77 6.32 8.18
CA ALA A 184 -13.58 6.42 9.39
C ALA A 184 -13.36 7.80 10.05
N LYS A 185 -14.46 8.43 10.48
CA LYS A 185 -14.46 9.70 11.22
C LYS A 185 -14.64 9.44 12.70
#